data_858f6289e0abbe98c76e27817600694e
#
_entry.id   858f6289e0abbe98c76e27817600694e
#
_cell.length_a   1.000
_cell.length_b   1.000
_cell.length_c   1.000
_cell.angle_alpha   90.00
_cell.angle_beta   90.00
_cell.angle_gamma   90.00
#
_symmetry.space_group_name_H-M   'P 1'
#
loop_
_entity.id
_entity.type
_entity.pdbx_description
1 polymer ?
#
loop_
_entity_poly.entity_id
_entity_poly.type
_entity_poly.pdbx_seq_one_letter_code
_entity_poly.pdbx_strand_id
1 'polypeptide(L)'
;LSGQQICETLGVSRTAVGKVMNQLTEEGYQIEAVPNKGYHLLQTPDILSVSEIESRLTTDHMARKLYYYDVTDSTNTDCKRYMEEEGVHGTLVVADMQRAGKGRRGRSWESPSGHAIFMSLGLKPEISPNKASMLTLVMALAVCDGIAGVTGQETGIKWPNDVVLPQKKICGILTEMSAEPDYINHVIIGVGINVNQTEFPEEIAKTATSLCIEMGQTVQRASVIAAVMSYFENYYAKFIQAG
;
A
#
# COMPACT_ATOMS: atom_id res chain seq x y z
N LEU A 1 -21.11 17.38 5.96
CA LEU A 1 -21.12 18.52 5.01
C LEU A 1 -22.54 18.72 4.45
N SER A 2 -22.99 19.99 4.32
CA SER A 2 -24.27 20.24 3.65
C SER A 2 -24.15 20.02 2.14
N GLY A 3 -25.24 19.59 1.49
CA GLY A 3 -25.27 19.45 0.04
C GLY A 3 -24.94 20.75 -0.69
N GLN A 4 -25.27 21.91 -0.11
CA GLN A 4 -24.92 23.22 -0.63
C GLN A 4 -23.41 23.48 -0.57
N GLN A 5 -22.77 23.20 0.56
CA GLN A 5 -21.30 23.33 0.71
C GLN A 5 -20.55 22.43 -0.28
N ILE A 6 -21.03 21.19 -0.49
CA ILE A 6 -20.42 20.29 -1.49
C ILE A 6 -20.55 20.87 -2.89
N CYS A 7 -21.71 21.40 -3.26
CA CYS A 7 -21.93 22.06 -4.54
C CYS A 7 -20.97 23.25 -4.76
N GLU A 8 -20.85 24.11 -3.75
CA GLU A 8 -19.98 25.29 -3.80
C GLU A 8 -18.50 24.94 -3.87
N THR A 9 -18.06 23.97 -3.05
CA THR A 9 -16.65 23.54 -3.01
C THR A 9 -16.23 22.84 -4.30
N LEU A 10 -17.10 22.03 -4.90
CA LEU A 10 -16.78 21.24 -6.09
C LEU A 10 -17.25 21.87 -7.40
N GLY A 11 -17.98 22.99 -7.35
CA GLY A 11 -18.51 23.65 -8.54
C GLY A 11 -19.55 22.83 -9.33
N VAL A 12 -20.31 21.96 -8.63
CA VAL A 12 -21.27 21.03 -9.24
C VAL A 12 -22.70 21.28 -8.79
N SER A 13 -23.69 20.77 -9.56
CA SER A 13 -25.11 20.90 -9.21
C SER A 13 -25.51 19.94 -8.08
N ARG A 14 -26.61 20.27 -7.36
CA ARG A 14 -27.20 19.36 -6.34
C ARG A 14 -27.58 17.99 -6.90
N THR A 15 -28.06 17.96 -8.15
CA THR A 15 -28.39 16.69 -8.83
C THR A 15 -27.14 15.86 -9.07
N ALA A 16 -26.01 16.46 -9.42
CA ALA A 16 -24.74 15.77 -9.57
C ALA A 16 -24.26 15.21 -8.23
N VAL A 17 -24.33 16.00 -7.14
CA VAL A 17 -23.99 15.52 -5.80
C VAL A 17 -24.88 14.32 -5.42
N GLY A 18 -26.21 14.39 -5.63
CA GLY A 18 -27.11 13.29 -5.33
C GLY A 18 -26.78 12.00 -6.09
N LYS A 19 -26.42 12.11 -7.37
CA LYS A 19 -25.98 10.95 -8.18
C LYS A 19 -24.70 10.32 -7.62
N VAL A 20 -23.71 11.14 -7.28
CA VAL A 20 -22.44 10.65 -6.70
C VAL A 20 -22.67 9.98 -5.35
N MET A 21 -23.53 10.56 -4.48
CA MET A 21 -23.86 9.93 -3.19
C MET A 21 -24.54 8.58 -3.36
N ASN A 22 -25.43 8.43 -4.34
CA ASN A 22 -26.05 7.14 -4.65
C ASN A 22 -25.01 6.14 -5.17
N GLN A 23 -24.13 6.55 -6.08
CA GLN A 23 -23.06 5.71 -6.58
C GLN A 23 -22.12 5.25 -5.45
N LEU A 24 -21.67 6.15 -4.58
CA LEU A 24 -20.86 5.79 -3.41
C LEU A 24 -21.59 4.79 -2.49
N THR A 25 -22.90 4.95 -2.33
CA THR A 25 -23.70 3.99 -1.54
C THR A 25 -23.76 2.61 -2.22
N GLU A 26 -23.89 2.55 -3.54
CA GLU A 26 -23.82 1.32 -4.33
C GLU A 26 -22.43 0.65 -4.24
N GLU A 27 -21.37 1.44 -4.14
CA GLU A 27 -20.00 1.00 -3.92
C GLU A 27 -19.73 0.55 -2.47
N GLY A 28 -20.72 0.66 -1.56
CA GLY A 28 -20.64 0.15 -0.19
C GLY A 28 -20.30 1.20 0.87
N TYR A 29 -20.18 2.50 0.50
CA TYR A 29 -20.05 3.57 1.50
C TYR A 29 -21.36 3.73 2.28
N GLN A 30 -21.26 3.73 3.60
CA GLN A 30 -22.43 4.03 4.45
C GLN A 30 -22.56 5.54 4.63
N ILE A 31 -23.48 6.13 3.88
CA ILE A 31 -23.73 7.57 3.88
C ILE A 31 -25.15 7.83 4.38
N GLU A 32 -25.27 8.58 5.47
CA GLU A 32 -26.54 9.05 6.00
C GLU A 32 -26.89 10.44 5.45
N ALA A 33 -28.07 10.56 4.83
CA ALA A 33 -28.59 11.86 4.44
C ALA A 33 -29.44 12.42 5.60
N VAL A 34 -28.95 13.46 6.28
CA VAL A 34 -29.64 14.10 7.39
C VAL A 34 -30.44 15.32 6.89
N PRO A 35 -31.77 15.34 6.99
CA PRO A 35 -32.60 16.45 6.55
C PRO A 35 -32.07 17.80 7.07
N ASN A 36 -31.95 18.78 6.18
CA ASN A 36 -31.45 20.14 6.47
C ASN A 36 -30.01 20.24 7.00
N LYS A 37 -29.27 19.12 7.18
CA LYS A 37 -27.88 19.11 7.67
C LYS A 37 -26.90 18.62 6.61
N GLY A 38 -27.34 17.79 5.65
CA GLY A 38 -26.52 17.29 4.54
C GLY A 38 -26.17 15.82 4.67
N TYR A 39 -24.95 15.46 4.30
CA TYR A 39 -24.47 14.08 4.26
C TYR A 39 -23.46 13.82 5.38
N HIS A 40 -23.60 12.67 6.02
CA HIS A 40 -22.67 12.15 7.03
C HIS A 40 -22.14 10.79 6.56
N LEU A 41 -20.83 10.67 6.38
CA LEU A 41 -20.17 9.41 6.08
C LEU A 41 -20.00 8.64 7.40
N LEU A 42 -20.67 7.49 7.50
CA LEU A 42 -20.64 6.61 8.69
C LEU A 42 -19.53 5.57 8.60
N GLN A 43 -19.35 4.97 7.40
CA GLN A 43 -18.37 3.93 7.17
C GLN A 43 -17.89 3.94 5.73
N THR A 44 -16.60 3.72 5.56
CA THR A 44 -15.95 3.47 4.25
C THR A 44 -15.71 1.98 4.07
N PRO A 45 -16.06 1.39 2.92
CA PRO A 45 -15.69 0.02 2.60
C PRO A 45 -14.17 -0.11 2.42
N ASP A 46 -13.64 -1.33 2.55
CA ASP A 46 -12.22 -1.60 2.24
C ASP A 46 -12.02 -1.75 0.72
N ILE A 47 -12.02 -0.63 0.02
CA ILE A 47 -11.76 -0.56 -1.43
C ILE A 47 -10.38 0.01 -1.66
N LEU A 48 -9.63 -0.59 -2.60
CA LEU A 48 -8.41 0.00 -3.14
C LEU A 48 -8.74 0.73 -4.44
N SER A 49 -8.35 1.99 -4.51
CA SER A 49 -8.38 2.81 -5.72
C SER A 49 -7.34 3.93 -5.58
N VAL A 50 -7.02 4.59 -6.68
CA VAL A 50 -6.13 5.76 -6.66
C VAL A 50 -6.65 6.81 -5.68
N SER A 51 -7.93 7.18 -5.77
CA SER A 51 -8.53 8.21 -4.92
C SER A 51 -8.56 7.83 -3.42
N GLU A 52 -8.83 6.56 -3.10
CA GLU A 52 -8.82 6.09 -1.70
C GLU A 52 -7.41 6.14 -1.08
N ILE A 53 -6.38 5.82 -1.87
CA ILE A 53 -4.99 5.89 -1.40
C ILE A 53 -4.54 7.36 -1.31
N GLU A 54 -4.71 8.15 -2.38
CA GLU A 54 -4.26 9.55 -2.44
C GLU A 54 -4.90 10.41 -1.36
N SER A 55 -6.19 10.19 -1.03
CA SER A 55 -6.89 10.95 0.02
C SER A 55 -6.29 10.77 1.42
N ARG A 56 -5.48 9.72 1.63
CA ARG A 56 -4.84 9.38 2.90
C ARG A 56 -3.34 9.65 2.91
N LEU A 57 -2.73 9.87 1.73
CA LEU A 57 -1.31 10.14 1.63
C LEU A 57 -0.95 11.49 2.25
N THR A 58 0.05 11.48 3.12
CA THR A 58 0.64 12.67 3.75
C THR A 58 2.10 12.89 3.36
N THR A 59 2.59 12.11 2.39
CA THR A 59 3.96 12.19 1.87
C THR A 59 4.16 13.41 0.98
N ASP A 60 5.40 13.92 0.90
CA ASP A 60 5.76 15.01 -0.01
C ASP A 60 6.34 14.49 -1.33
N HIS A 61 7.04 13.36 -1.30
CA HIS A 61 7.77 12.80 -2.45
C HIS A 61 7.38 11.37 -2.80
N MET A 62 7.15 10.50 -1.81
CA MET A 62 6.80 9.10 -2.05
C MET A 62 5.33 8.93 -2.42
N ALA A 63 5.07 8.01 -3.34
CA ALA A 63 3.72 7.68 -3.83
C ALA A 63 2.94 8.84 -4.50
N ARG A 64 3.63 9.96 -4.88
CA ARG A 64 2.97 11.06 -5.61
C ARG A 64 2.67 10.72 -7.06
N LYS A 65 3.38 9.75 -7.61
CA LYS A 65 3.05 9.08 -8.86
C LYS A 65 2.51 7.71 -8.50
N LEU A 66 1.20 7.51 -8.63
CA LEU A 66 0.49 6.30 -8.20
C LEU A 66 -0.22 5.65 -9.37
N TYR A 67 -0.01 4.34 -9.53
CA TYR A 67 -0.73 3.49 -10.47
C TYR A 67 -1.46 2.39 -9.71
N TYR A 68 -2.70 2.15 -10.09
CA TYR A 68 -3.53 1.09 -9.51
C TYR A 68 -4.04 0.16 -10.60
N TYR A 69 -4.06 -1.13 -10.29
CA TYR A 69 -4.61 -2.20 -11.13
C TYR A 69 -5.55 -3.09 -10.34
N ASP A 70 -6.73 -3.38 -10.88
CA ASP A 70 -7.58 -4.44 -10.33
C ASP A 70 -6.85 -5.78 -10.41
N VAL A 71 -6.19 -6.05 -11.55
CA VAL A 71 -5.42 -7.27 -11.80
C VAL A 71 -4.16 -6.95 -12.60
N THR A 72 -3.02 -7.44 -12.15
CA THR A 72 -1.78 -7.45 -12.92
C THR A 72 -1.05 -8.80 -12.79
N ASP A 73 0.00 -9.00 -13.56
CA ASP A 73 0.88 -10.15 -13.34
C ASP A 73 1.76 -9.95 -12.10
N SER A 74 2.40 -8.79 -11.98
CA SER A 74 3.25 -8.46 -10.83
C SER A 74 3.48 -6.95 -10.73
N THR A 75 3.21 -6.36 -9.58
CA THR A 75 3.48 -4.94 -9.30
C THR A 75 4.96 -4.60 -9.43
N ASN A 76 5.89 -5.53 -9.12
CA ASN A 76 7.32 -5.33 -9.34
C ASN A 76 7.64 -5.18 -10.84
N THR A 77 7.01 -6.00 -11.68
CA THR A 77 7.23 -5.95 -13.14
C THR A 77 6.69 -4.64 -13.73
N ASP A 78 5.50 -4.21 -13.30
CA ASP A 78 4.94 -2.95 -13.76
C ASP A 78 5.74 -1.76 -13.24
N CYS A 79 6.12 -1.77 -11.97
CA CYS A 79 6.93 -0.70 -11.38
C CYS A 79 8.29 -0.58 -12.09
N LYS A 80 8.94 -1.70 -12.41
CA LYS A 80 10.18 -1.72 -13.19
C LYS A 80 9.97 -1.04 -14.55
N ARG A 81 8.91 -1.39 -15.27
CA ARG A 81 8.56 -0.78 -16.57
C ARG A 81 8.40 0.74 -16.43
N TYR A 82 7.65 1.24 -15.45
CA TYR A 82 7.49 2.67 -15.21
C TYR A 82 8.80 3.37 -14.84
N MET A 83 9.66 2.70 -14.08
CA MET A 83 10.98 3.27 -13.75
C MET A 83 11.91 3.33 -14.96
N GLU A 84 11.78 2.43 -15.93
CA GLU A 84 12.51 2.45 -17.20
C GLU A 84 11.95 3.50 -18.17
N GLU A 85 10.64 3.64 -18.28
CA GLU A 85 9.95 4.54 -19.21
C GLU A 85 9.95 6.00 -18.72
N GLU A 86 9.59 6.24 -17.47
CA GLU A 86 9.37 7.58 -16.91
C GLU A 86 10.43 7.98 -15.88
N GLY A 87 10.94 7.03 -15.12
CA GLY A 87 12.02 7.21 -14.15
C GLY A 87 11.69 8.13 -12.97
N VAL A 88 10.43 8.25 -12.58
CA VAL A 88 10.00 9.12 -11.49
C VAL A 88 10.31 8.46 -10.15
N HIS A 89 11.19 9.09 -9.35
CA HIS A 89 11.52 8.65 -8.00
C HIS A 89 10.29 8.66 -7.09
N GLY A 90 10.08 7.59 -6.32
CA GLY A 90 8.92 7.46 -5.44
C GLY A 90 7.63 6.99 -6.14
N THR A 91 7.72 6.48 -7.38
CA THR A 91 6.58 5.88 -8.07
C THR A 91 6.04 4.67 -7.31
N LEU A 92 4.75 4.66 -7.00
CA LEU A 92 4.06 3.55 -6.34
C LEU A 92 3.12 2.84 -7.32
N VAL A 93 3.25 1.52 -7.41
CA VAL A 93 2.32 0.66 -8.14
C VAL A 93 1.60 -0.23 -7.15
N VAL A 94 0.27 -0.24 -7.20
CA VAL A 94 -0.59 -1.05 -6.31
C VAL A 94 -1.49 -1.93 -7.16
N ALA A 95 -1.75 -3.15 -6.72
CA ALA A 95 -2.73 -4.03 -7.33
C ALA A 95 -3.63 -4.69 -6.28
N ASP A 96 -4.89 -4.95 -6.65
CA ASP A 96 -5.80 -5.73 -5.83
C ASP A 96 -5.54 -7.24 -5.97
N MET A 97 -5.09 -7.67 -7.14
CA MET A 97 -4.73 -9.07 -7.44
C MET A 97 -3.46 -9.17 -8.29
N GLN A 98 -2.64 -10.19 -8.04
CA GLN A 98 -1.53 -10.54 -8.92
C GLN A 98 -1.68 -11.98 -9.44
N ARG A 99 -1.48 -12.20 -10.75
CA ARG A 99 -1.49 -13.54 -11.36
C ARG A 99 -0.17 -14.28 -11.20
N ALA A 100 0.93 -13.54 -11.08
CA ALA A 100 2.29 -14.07 -11.00
C ALA A 100 3.11 -13.34 -9.92
N GLY A 101 2.53 -13.21 -8.72
CA GLY A 101 3.19 -12.58 -7.57
C GLY A 101 4.51 -13.26 -7.25
N LYS A 102 5.57 -12.46 -7.06
CA LYS A 102 6.94 -12.95 -6.88
C LYS A 102 7.37 -12.88 -5.43
N GLY A 103 7.98 -13.96 -4.96
CA GLY A 103 8.72 -14.02 -3.70
C GLY A 103 10.22 -14.23 -3.95
N ARG A 104 11.03 -14.22 -2.89
CA ARG A 104 12.47 -14.47 -2.97
C ARG A 104 12.78 -15.90 -3.44
N ARG A 105 13.90 -16.04 -4.17
CA ARG A 105 14.41 -17.35 -4.64
C ARG A 105 13.43 -18.09 -5.54
N GLY A 106 12.69 -17.37 -6.37
CA GLY A 106 11.76 -17.96 -7.33
C GLY A 106 10.45 -18.53 -6.73
N ARG A 107 10.16 -18.24 -5.45
CA ARG A 107 8.88 -18.63 -4.84
C ARG A 107 7.76 -17.73 -5.38
N SER A 108 6.54 -18.26 -5.45
CA SER A 108 5.33 -17.48 -5.70
C SER A 108 4.88 -16.76 -4.40
N TRP A 109 4.12 -15.69 -4.59
CA TRP A 109 3.38 -15.02 -3.54
C TRP A 109 1.89 -15.12 -3.86
N GLU A 110 1.12 -15.80 -3.00
CA GLU A 110 -0.33 -15.90 -3.15
C GLU A 110 -0.99 -14.52 -3.06
N SER A 111 -1.76 -14.16 -4.08
CA SER A 111 -2.22 -12.80 -4.28
C SER A 111 -3.71 -12.70 -4.63
N PRO A 112 -4.62 -13.21 -3.77
CA PRO A 112 -6.05 -13.13 -4.02
C PRO A 112 -6.58 -11.70 -3.93
N SER A 113 -7.60 -11.40 -4.75
CA SER A 113 -8.28 -10.10 -4.75
C SER A 113 -9.00 -9.80 -3.43
N GLY A 114 -9.07 -8.53 -3.06
CA GLY A 114 -9.93 -8.02 -1.98
C GLY A 114 -9.37 -8.17 -0.56
N HIS A 115 -8.21 -8.79 -0.37
CA HIS A 115 -7.79 -9.19 0.99
C HIS A 115 -6.41 -8.71 1.42
N ALA A 116 -5.52 -8.46 0.48
CA ALA A 116 -4.13 -8.12 0.78
C ALA A 116 -3.71 -6.80 0.15
N ILE A 117 -2.53 -6.34 0.50
CA ILE A 117 -1.84 -5.25 -0.18
C ILE A 117 -0.74 -5.87 -1.02
N PHE A 118 -0.75 -5.57 -2.32
CA PHE A 118 0.35 -5.83 -3.24
C PHE A 118 0.79 -4.50 -3.81
N MET A 119 1.99 -4.05 -3.43
CA MET A 119 2.50 -2.77 -3.89
C MET A 119 4.00 -2.86 -4.19
N SER A 120 4.48 -2.00 -5.07
CA SER A 120 5.89 -1.87 -5.40
C SER A 120 6.26 -0.39 -5.49
N LEU A 121 7.30 -0.01 -4.76
CA LEU A 121 7.85 1.34 -4.75
C LEU A 121 9.13 1.40 -5.59
N GLY A 122 9.14 2.28 -6.59
CA GLY A 122 10.27 2.53 -7.47
C GLY A 122 11.10 3.72 -7.00
N LEU A 123 12.40 3.51 -6.85
CA LEU A 123 13.34 4.51 -6.36
C LEU A 123 14.51 4.72 -7.32
N LYS A 124 15.05 5.94 -7.36
CA LYS A 124 16.37 6.27 -7.92
C LYS A 124 17.23 6.86 -6.79
N PRO A 125 17.80 6.02 -5.92
CA PRO A 125 18.57 6.51 -4.78
C PRO A 125 19.99 6.89 -5.20
N GLU A 126 20.50 8.00 -4.68
CA GLU A 126 21.89 8.42 -4.85
C GLU A 126 22.78 7.79 -3.75
N ILE A 127 22.89 6.47 -3.78
CA ILE A 127 23.71 5.69 -2.85
C ILE A 127 24.56 4.68 -3.63
N SER A 128 25.61 4.17 -3.01
CA SER A 128 26.40 3.10 -3.61
C SER A 128 25.62 1.79 -3.69
N PRO A 129 25.80 0.97 -4.77
CA PRO A 129 25.03 -0.26 -4.98
C PRO A 129 25.06 -1.26 -3.82
N ASN A 130 26.14 -1.34 -3.06
CA ASN A 130 26.27 -2.21 -1.90
C ASN A 130 25.32 -1.85 -0.74
N LYS A 131 24.82 -0.62 -0.68
CA LYS A 131 23.85 -0.17 0.34
C LYS A 131 22.40 -0.41 -0.06
N ALA A 132 22.10 -0.70 -1.33
CA ALA A 132 20.73 -0.86 -1.81
C ALA A 132 19.94 -1.95 -1.08
N SER A 133 20.60 -3.03 -0.65
CA SER A 133 19.97 -4.12 0.10
C SER A 133 19.41 -3.67 1.46
N MET A 134 19.95 -2.60 2.04
CA MET A 134 19.48 -2.03 3.30
C MET A 134 18.09 -1.38 3.16
N LEU A 135 17.71 -0.96 1.95
CA LEU A 135 16.37 -0.42 1.69
C LEU A 135 15.27 -1.44 2.00
N THR A 136 15.56 -2.74 1.95
CA THR A 136 14.65 -3.79 2.43
C THR A 136 14.32 -3.62 3.92
N LEU A 137 15.33 -3.31 4.75
CA LEU A 137 15.14 -3.09 6.19
C LEU A 137 14.46 -1.76 6.48
N VAL A 138 14.77 -0.71 5.72
CA VAL A 138 14.08 0.58 5.80
C VAL A 138 12.57 0.39 5.53
N MET A 139 12.22 -0.37 4.50
CA MET A 139 10.83 -0.71 4.20
C MET A 139 10.21 -1.59 5.29
N ALA A 140 10.94 -2.56 5.84
CA ALA A 140 10.43 -3.42 6.91
C ALA A 140 10.09 -2.62 8.18
N LEU A 141 10.93 -1.64 8.57
CA LEU A 141 10.63 -0.71 9.66
C LEU A 141 9.38 0.11 9.36
N ALA A 142 9.27 0.66 8.14
CA ALA A 142 8.12 1.44 7.73
C ALA A 142 6.81 0.62 7.74
N VAL A 143 6.87 -0.66 7.36
CA VAL A 143 5.73 -1.59 7.46
C VAL A 143 5.36 -1.83 8.92
N CYS A 144 6.33 -2.07 9.80
CA CYS A 144 6.07 -2.28 11.22
C CYS A 144 5.35 -1.08 11.84
N ASP A 145 5.90 0.12 11.67
CA ASP A 145 5.32 1.32 12.27
C ASP A 145 4.04 1.79 11.57
N GLY A 146 3.93 1.55 10.25
CA GLY A 146 2.69 1.79 9.51
C GLY A 146 1.54 0.91 9.99
N ILE A 147 1.79 -0.37 10.24
CA ILE A 147 0.80 -1.28 10.83
C ILE A 147 0.47 -0.85 12.26
N ALA A 148 1.46 -0.56 13.09
CA ALA A 148 1.25 -0.13 14.46
C ALA A 148 0.43 1.18 14.54
N GLY A 149 0.71 2.15 13.67
CA GLY A 149 0.00 3.42 13.59
C GLY A 149 -1.48 3.28 13.22
N VAL A 150 -1.84 2.31 12.38
CA VAL A 150 -3.23 2.08 11.95
C VAL A 150 -3.98 1.15 12.88
N THR A 151 -3.31 0.14 13.44
CA THR A 151 -3.96 -0.98 14.12
C THR A 151 -3.65 -1.08 15.61
N GLY A 152 -2.62 -0.40 16.08
CA GLY A 152 -2.09 -0.58 17.43
C GLY A 152 -1.31 -1.89 17.64
N GLN A 153 -1.14 -2.73 16.60
CA GLN A 153 -0.44 -4.01 16.70
C GLN A 153 1.07 -3.83 16.53
N GLU A 154 1.83 -4.28 17.53
CA GLU A 154 3.29 -4.32 17.43
C GLU A 154 3.72 -5.55 16.62
N THR A 155 4.56 -5.32 15.63
CA THR A 155 5.09 -6.37 14.74
C THR A 155 6.61 -6.47 14.87
N GLY A 156 7.16 -7.60 14.46
CA GLY A 156 8.60 -7.86 14.49
C GLY A 156 9.18 -8.06 13.09
N ILE A 157 10.45 -7.70 12.91
CA ILE A 157 11.19 -7.99 11.68
C ILE A 157 11.87 -9.34 11.81
N LYS A 158 11.48 -10.28 10.94
CA LYS A 158 12.22 -11.53 10.74
C LYS A 158 13.18 -11.35 9.58
N TRP A 159 14.43 -11.12 9.95
CA TRP A 159 15.49 -10.92 8.96
C TRP A 159 15.54 -12.06 7.94
N PRO A 160 15.80 -11.80 6.64
CA PRO A 160 16.21 -10.49 6.10
C PRO A 160 15.08 -9.65 5.52
N ASN A 161 13.83 -10.15 5.39
CA ASN A 161 12.83 -9.51 4.53
C ASN A 161 11.36 -9.80 4.89
N ASP A 162 11.10 -10.36 6.06
CA ASP A 162 9.75 -10.68 6.49
C ASP A 162 9.35 -9.84 7.71
N VAL A 163 8.06 -9.48 7.80
CA VAL A 163 7.46 -8.93 9.01
C VAL A 163 6.51 -9.98 9.59
N VAL A 164 6.52 -10.12 10.92
CA VAL A 164 5.80 -11.18 11.65
C VAL A 164 4.92 -10.60 12.76
N LEU A 165 3.80 -11.30 13.08
CA LEU A 165 2.88 -10.99 14.14
C LEU A 165 2.27 -12.27 14.73
N PRO A 166 2.47 -12.66 16.01
CA PRO A 166 3.70 -12.41 16.76
C PRO A 166 4.89 -13.23 16.22
N GLN A 167 4.64 -14.42 15.62
CA GLN A 167 5.68 -15.27 15.00
C GLN A 167 5.34 -15.73 13.59
N LYS A 168 4.08 -15.52 13.17
CA LYS A 168 3.62 -15.85 11.83
C LYS A 168 3.85 -14.68 10.89
N LYS A 169 4.14 -14.99 9.63
CA LYS A 169 4.43 -14.01 8.61
C LYS A 169 3.15 -13.27 8.18
N ILE A 170 3.18 -11.94 8.26
CA ILE A 170 2.14 -11.05 7.72
C ILE A 170 2.61 -10.25 6.52
N CYS A 171 3.93 -10.05 6.36
CA CYS A 171 4.47 -9.30 5.23
C CYS A 171 5.74 -9.96 4.69
N GLY A 172 5.90 -9.87 3.37
CA GLY A 172 7.14 -10.21 2.67
C GLY A 172 7.57 -9.05 1.79
N ILE A 173 8.88 -8.79 1.77
CA ILE A 173 9.48 -7.71 0.99
C ILE A 173 10.46 -8.31 -0.02
N LEU A 174 10.35 -7.88 -1.29
CA LEU A 174 11.22 -8.29 -2.38
C LEU A 174 11.85 -7.06 -3.03
N THR A 175 13.14 -6.84 -2.76
CA THR A 175 13.90 -5.76 -3.39
C THR A 175 14.64 -6.29 -4.60
N GLU A 176 14.43 -5.63 -5.75
CA GLU A 176 15.12 -5.86 -7.01
C GLU A 176 15.85 -4.58 -7.40
N MET A 177 17.02 -4.69 -8.01
CA MET A 177 17.85 -3.56 -8.36
C MET A 177 18.38 -3.73 -9.79
N SER A 178 18.39 -2.63 -10.53
CA SER A 178 19.15 -2.45 -11.75
C SER A 178 20.28 -1.46 -11.47
N ALA A 179 21.52 -1.89 -11.63
CA ALA A 179 22.68 -1.07 -11.32
C ALA A 179 23.84 -1.37 -12.27
N GLU A 180 24.67 -0.36 -12.48
CA GLU A 180 26.00 -0.45 -13.04
C GLU A 180 27.04 -0.57 -11.88
N PRO A 181 28.32 -0.81 -12.14
CA PRO A 181 29.33 -0.95 -11.09
C PRO A 181 29.34 0.22 -10.10
N ASP A 182 29.13 1.44 -10.57
CA ASP A 182 29.32 2.67 -9.80
C ASP A 182 28.03 3.40 -9.45
N TYR A 183 26.88 3.03 -10.05
CA TYR A 183 25.60 3.70 -9.81
C TYR A 183 24.38 2.79 -9.94
N ILE A 184 23.28 3.23 -9.34
CA ILE A 184 22.00 2.54 -9.38
C ILE A 184 21.10 3.20 -10.43
N ASN A 185 20.60 2.41 -11.39
CA ASN A 185 19.58 2.86 -12.33
C ASN A 185 18.24 3.04 -11.61
N HIS A 186 17.80 2.01 -10.90
CA HIS A 186 16.61 2.03 -10.05
C HIS A 186 16.62 0.87 -9.05
N VAL A 187 15.87 1.04 -7.97
CA VAL A 187 15.53 -0.02 -7.01
C VAL A 187 14.02 -0.15 -6.97
N ILE A 188 13.53 -1.39 -7.05
CA ILE A 188 12.11 -1.72 -6.90
C ILE A 188 11.94 -2.47 -5.60
N ILE A 189 11.09 -1.96 -4.71
CA ILE A 189 10.77 -2.59 -3.43
C ILE A 189 9.34 -3.10 -3.47
N GLY A 190 9.18 -4.40 -3.75
CA GLY A 190 7.89 -5.08 -3.69
C GLY A 190 7.51 -5.42 -2.26
N VAL A 191 6.27 -5.17 -1.90
CA VAL A 191 5.72 -5.39 -0.56
C VAL A 191 4.39 -6.12 -0.69
N GLY A 192 4.28 -7.30 -0.08
CA GLY A 192 3.04 -8.03 0.08
C GLY A 192 2.64 -8.06 1.56
N ILE A 193 1.45 -7.55 1.92
CA ILE A 193 0.95 -7.57 3.30
C ILE A 193 -0.37 -8.32 3.35
N ASN A 194 -0.44 -9.35 4.19
CA ASN A 194 -1.67 -10.06 4.48
C ASN A 194 -2.53 -9.21 5.43
N VAL A 195 -3.64 -8.69 4.94
CA VAL A 195 -4.49 -7.75 5.71
C VAL A 195 -5.80 -8.40 6.14
N ASN A 196 -6.67 -8.72 5.19
CA ASN A 196 -8.03 -9.20 5.45
C ASN A 196 -8.28 -10.65 5.04
N GLN A 197 -7.22 -11.43 4.73
CA GLN A 197 -7.35 -12.87 4.53
C GLN A 197 -7.80 -13.55 5.81
N THR A 198 -8.79 -14.43 5.71
CA THR A 198 -9.28 -15.28 6.82
C THR A 198 -8.76 -16.70 6.73
N GLU A 199 -8.27 -17.11 5.56
CA GLU A 199 -7.76 -18.44 5.29
C GLU A 199 -6.47 -18.40 4.48
N PHE A 200 -5.63 -19.40 4.62
CA PHE A 200 -4.38 -19.61 3.89
C PHE A 200 -4.30 -21.05 3.37
N PRO A 201 -3.62 -21.28 2.22
CA PRO A 201 -3.31 -22.62 1.75
C PRO A 201 -2.63 -23.46 2.85
N GLU A 202 -2.93 -24.77 2.89
CA GLU A 202 -2.47 -25.67 3.95
C GLU A 202 -0.94 -25.64 4.15
N GLU A 203 -0.19 -25.45 3.07
CA GLU A 203 1.28 -25.41 3.05
C GLU A 203 1.84 -24.23 3.84
N ILE A 204 1.11 -23.12 3.93
CA ILE A 204 1.55 -21.89 4.60
C ILE A 204 0.70 -21.51 5.82
N ALA A 205 -0.44 -22.17 6.06
CA ALA A 205 -1.39 -21.85 7.14
C ALA A 205 -0.74 -21.86 8.54
N LYS A 206 0.29 -22.70 8.75
CA LYS A 206 1.02 -22.76 10.03
C LYS A 206 1.99 -21.60 10.23
N THR A 207 2.43 -20.95 9.16
CA THR A 207 3.50 -19.94 9.18
C THR A 207 3.07 -18.56 8.74
N ALA A 208 1.88 -18.43 8.12
CA ALA A 208 1.29 -17.17 7.69
C ALA A 208 0.11 -16.78 8.60
N THR A 209 -0.13 -15.48 8.67
CA THR A 209 -1.32 -14.88 9.29
C THR A 209 -1.67 -13.57 8.60
N SER A 210 -2.77 -12.95 8.99
CA SER A 210 -3.21 -11.64 8.52
C SER A 210 -3.55 -10.73 9.69
N LEU A 211 -3.63 -9.42 9.43
CA LEU A 211 -4.08 -8.46 10.44
C LEU A 211 -5.50 -8.78 10.91
N CYS A 212 -6.40 -9.15 9.99
CA CYS A 212 -7.77 -9.51 10.31
C CYS A 212 -7.88 -10.72 11.26
N ILE A 213 -7.08 -11.78 11.02
CA ILE A 213 -7.06 -12.97 11.91
C ILE A 213 -6.60 -12.58 13.31
N GLU A 214 -5.52 -11.81 13.43
CA GLU A 214 -4.93 -11.45 14.73
C GLU A 214 -5.77 -10.42 15.50
N MET A 215 -6.52 -9.55 14.78
CA MET A 215 -7.34 -8.50 15.39
C MET A 215 -8.81 -8.88 15.56
N GLY A 216 -9.30 -9.89 14.84
CA GLY A 216 -10.72 -10.26 14.81
C GLY A 216 -11.60 -9.24 14.09
N GLN A 217 -11.04 -8.33 13.30
CA GLN A 217 -11.77 -7.31 12.54
C GLN A 217 -11.05 -6.93 11.25
N THR A 218 -11.80 -6.40 10.28
CA THR A 218 -11.25 -5.91 9.01
C THR A 218 -10.43 -4.63 9.21
N VAL A 219 -9.40 -4.46 8.39
CA VAL A 219 -8.50 -3.30 8.38
C VAL A 219 -8.58 -2.61 7.03
N GLN A 220 -8.60 -1.28 7.03
CA GLN A 220 -8.61 -0.46 5.81
C GLN A 220 -7.24 -0.51 5.13
N ARG A 221 -7.13 -1.23 4.00
CA ARG A 221 -5.87 -1.43 3.26
C ARG A 221 -5.25 -0.11 2.78
N ALA A 222 -6.07 0.81 2.27
CA ALA A 222 -5.59 2.13 1.83
C ALA A 222 -4.94 2.94 2.97
N SER A 223 -5.45 2.83 4.20
CA SER A 223 -4.86 3.47 5.37
C SER A 223 -3.50 2.87 5.73
N VAL A 224 -3.34 1.54 5.61
CA VAL A 224 -2.05 0.87 5.84
C VAL A 224 -1.03 1.31 4.77
N ILE A 225 -1.42 1.34 3.49
CA ILE A 225 -0.54 1.82 2.40
C ILE A 225 -0.04 3.24 2.70
N ALA A 226 -0.95 4.16 3.01
CA ALA A 226 -0.60 5.56 3.27
C ALA A 226 0.32 5.71 4.48
N ALA A 227 0.05 4.99 5.57
CA ALA A 227 0.90 5.00 6.77
C ALA A 227 2.30 4.45 6.46
N VAL A 228 2.39 3.31 5.76
CA VAL A 228 3.68 2.73 5.36
C VAL A 228 4.48 3.69 4.49
N MET A 229 3.84 4.38 3.53
CA MET A 229 4.54 5.35 2.69
C MET A 229 5.04 6.56 3.48
N SER A 230 4.26 7.06 4.45
CA SER A 230 4.67 8.16 5.31
C SER A 230 5.88 7.80 6.19
N TYR A 231 5.86 6.62 6.83
CA TYR A 231 7.01 6.14 7.62
C TYR A 231 8.21 5.85 6.73
N PHE A 232 8.00 5.27 5.53
CA PHE A 232 9.08 5.00 4.60
C PHE A 232 9.77 6.29 4.15
N GLU A 233 9.04 7.34 3.78
CA GLU A 233 9.61 8.63 3.39
C GLU A 233 10.51 9.19 4.49
N ASN A 234 10.05 9.16 5.75
CA ASN A 234 10.81 9.63 6.90
C ASN A 234 12.09 8.81 7.15
N TYR A 235 12.01 7.48 7.05
CA TYR A 235 13.17 6.60 7.26
C TYR A 235 14.14 6.65 6.08
N TYR A 236 13.62 6.74 4.88
CA TYR A 236 14.44 6.90 3.67
C TYR A 236 15.25 8.20 3.72
N ALA A 237 14.64 9.31 4.10
CA ALA A 237 15.35 10.60 4.26
C ALA A 237 16.51 10.48 5.27
N LYS A 238 16.27 9.86 6.42
CA LYS A 238 17.33 9.60 7.43
C LYS A 238 18.41 8.67 6.91
N PHE A 239 18.03 7.62 6.17
CA PHE A 239 18.96 6.66 5.59
C PHE A 239 19.90 7.32 4.57
N ILE A 240 19.36 8.17 3.69
CA ILE A 240 20.17 8.91 2.69
C ILE A 240 21.12 9.92 3.39
N GLN A 241 20.65 10.60 4.45
CA GLN A 241 21.47 11.57 5.20
C GLN A 241 22.61 10.90 6.00
N ALA A 242 22.42 9.66 6.44
CA ALA A 242 23.43 8.92 7.19
C ALA A 242 24.60 8.39 6.32
N GLY A 243 24.53 8.58 5.00
CA GLY A 243 25.60 8.30 4.01
C GLY A 243 25.69 6.87 3.58
#